data_ad4b1fc83795a1d682d11688acf61734
#
_entry.id   ad4b1fc83795a1d682d11688acf61734
#
_cell.length_a   1.000
_cell.length_b   1.000
_cell.length_c   1.000
_cell.angle_alpha   90.00
_cell.angle_beta   90.00
_cell.angle_gamma   90.00
#
_symmetry.space_group_name_H-M   'P 1'
#
loop_
_entity.id
_entity.type
_entity.pdbx_description
1 polymer ?
#
loop_
_entity_poly.entity_id
_entity_poly.type
_entity_poly.pdbx_seq_one_letter_code
_entity_poly.pdbx_strand_id
1 'polypeptide(L)'
;MNNIEQQILQTIKDMKIGKDQSITMHSTLKEDLNLDSLSFTELLISLEEKFEIEVDLDDPELPKLNTLNDINEVISKLISLK
;
A
#
# COMPACT_ATOMS: atom_id res chain seq x y z
N MET A 1 17.94 8.34 -1.47
CA MET A 1 16.70 8.87 -0.98
C MET A 1 15.55 7.93 -1.26
N ASN A 2 14.77 7.63 -0.25
CA ASN A 2 13.71 6.63 -0.39
C ASN A 2 12.42 7.28 -0.85
N ASN A 3 12.03 7.02 -2.08
CA ASN A 3 10.79 7.55 -2.63
C ASN A 3 9.62 6.58 -2.51
N ILE A 4 9.85 5.43 -1.87
CA ILE A 4 8.80 4.43 -1.79
C ILE A 4 7.60 4.96 -1.03
N GLU A 5 7.86 5.58 0.12
CA GLU A 5 6.77 6.12 0.93
C GLU A 5 5.98 7.18 0.18
N GLN A 6 6.68 8.08 -0.49
CA GLN A 6 6.01 9.13 -1.24
C GLN A 6 5.17 8.57 -2.37
N GLN A 7 5.67 7.54 -3.04
CA GLN A 7 4.93 6.93 -4.13
C GLN A 7 3.71 6.18 -3.63
N ILE A 8 3.83 5.53 -2.47
CA ILE A 8 2.67 4.89 -1.86
C ILE A 8 1.60 5.93 -1.52
N LEU A 9 2.01 7.03 -0.88
CA LEU A 9 1.07 8.08 -0.52
C LEU A 9 0.46 8.73 -1.76
N GLN A 10 1.24 8.91 -2.80
CA GLN A 10 0.73 9.48 -4.05
C GLN A 10 -0.29 8.54 -4.69
N THR A 11 -0.02 7.24 -4.65
CA THR A 11 -0.95 6.25 -5.19
C THR A 11 -2.28 6.30 -4.44
N ILE A 12 -2.21 6.43 -3.11
CA ILE A 12 -3.41 6.56 -2.29
C ILE A 12 -4.22 7.79 -2.73
N LYS A 13 -3.56 8.90 -2.95
CA LYS A 13 -4.22 10.12 -3.39
C LYS A 13 -4.83 9.96 -4.78
N ASP A 14 -4.09 9.32 -5.67
CA ASP A 14 -4.55 9.12 -7.04
C ASP A 14 -5.80 8.25 -7.08
N MET A 15 -5.89 7.29 -6.19
CA MET A 15 -7.05 6.41 -6.09
C MET A 15 -8.19 7.03 -5.29
N LYS A 16 -7.96 8.22 -4.73
CA LYS A 16 -8.95 8.94 -3.93
C LYS A 16 -9.39 8.15 -2.70
N ILE A 17 -8.44 7.45 -2.12
CA ILE A 17 -8.67 6.68 -0.91
C ILE A 17 -8.47 7.62 0.28
N GLY A 18 -9.34 7.47 1.29
CA GLY A 18 -9.20 8.22 2.53
C GLY A 18 -9.79 9.62 2.50
N LYS A 19 -10.36 10.02 1.40
CA LYS A 19 -11.02 11.31 1.23
C LYS A 19 -10.12 12.46 1.67
N ASP A 20 -10.60 13.32 2.55
CA ASP A 20 -9.89 14.55 2.92
C ASP A 20 -9.01 14.40 4.14
N GLN A 21 -8.77 13.21 4.60
CA GLN A 21 -7.99 13.01 5.81
C GLN A 21 -6.50 13.18 5.55
N SER A 22 -5.79 13.57 6.60
CA SER A 22 -4.33 13.64 6.54
C SER A 22 -3.78 12.21 6.61
N ILE A 23 -3.42 11.68 5.46
CA ILE A 23 -2.92 10.32 5.37
C ILE A 23 -1.42 10.32 5.58
N THR A 24 -0.96 9.48 6.50
CA THR A 24 0.46 9.30 6.78
C THR A 24 0.80 7.83 6.71
N MET A 25 2.08 7.52 6.88
CA MET A 25 2.50 6.12 6.89
C MET A 25 1.98 5.36 8.12
N HIS A 26 1.51 6.08 9.11
CA HIS A 26 0.92 5.46 10.31
C HIS A 26 -0.58 5.24 10.18
N SER A 27 -1.18 5.71 9.10
CA SER A 27 -2.62 5.53 8.89
C SER A 27 -2.95 4.05 8.77
N THR A 28 -4.06 3.65 9.41
CA THR A 28 -4.49 2.26 9.36
C THR A 28 -5.28 2.00 8.09
N LEU A 29 -5.15 0.79 7.57
CA LEU A 29 -5.76 0.45 6.29
C LEU A 29 -7.27 0.31 6.40
N LYS A 30 -7.75 -0.19 7.52
CA LYS A 30 -9.18 -0.44 7.67
C LYS A 30 -9.93 0.75 8.25
N GLU A 31 -9.35 1.41 9.23
CA GLU A 31 -10.04 2.50 9.93
C GLU A 31 -9.81 3.84 9.28
N ASP A 32 -8.56 4.21 9.06
CA ASP A 32 -8.25 5.53 8.52
C ASP A 32 -8.50 5.60 7.02
N LEU A 33 -8.15 4.56 6.28
CA LEU A 33 -8.32 4.53 4.84
C LEU A 33 -9.61 3.86 4.41
N ASN A 34 -10.25 3.15 5.32
CA ASN A 34 -11.52 2.48 5.05
C ASN A 34 -11.45 1.56 3.85
N LEU A 35 -10.35 0.82 3.74
CA LEU A 35 -10.15 -0.10 2.62
C LEU A 35 -10.89 -1.41 2.86
N ASP A 36 -11.70 -1.81 1.89
CA ASP A 36 -12.28 -3.14 1.89
C ASP A 36 -11.35 -4.07 1.10
N SER A 37 -11.77 -5.34 0.95
CA SER A 37 -10.93 -6.33 0.28
C SER A 37 -10.62 -5.93 -1.15
N LEU A 38 -11.60 -5.42 -1.85
CA LEU A 38 -11.43 -5.04 -3.26
C LEU A 38 -10.49 -3.85 -3.38
N SER A 39 -10.72 -2.81 -2.59
CA SER A 39 -9.87 -1.62 -2.65
C SER A 39 -8.45 -1.92 -2.24
N PHE A 40 -8.27 -2.78 -1.23
CA PHE A 40 -6.95 -3.21 -0.81
C PHE A 40 -6.21 -3.92 -1.94
N THR A 41 -6.90 -4.83 -2.61
CA THR A 41 -6.32 -5.56 -3.73
C THR A 41 -5.95 -4.60 -4.86
N GLU A 42 -6.83 -3.65 -5.16
CA GLU A 42 -6.56 -2.67 -6.21
C GLU A 42 -5.34 -1.82 -5.88
N LEU A 43 -5.19 -1.46 -4.60
CA LEU A 43 -4.02 -0.70 -4.18
C LEU A 43 -2.74 -1.50 -4.41
N LEU A 44 -2.75 -2.78 -4.04
CA LEU A 44 -1.58 -3.62 -4.23
C LEU A 44 -1.23 -3.77 -5.70
N ILE A 45 -2.24 -3.93 -6.55
CA ILE A 45 -2.02 -4.06 -7.99
C ILE A 45 -1.41 -2.77 -8.54
N SER A 46 -1.91 -1.62 -8.09
CA SER A 46 -1.36 -0.35 -8.54
C SER A 46 0.10 -0.21 -8.13
N LEU A 47 0.44 -0.66 -6.92
CA LEU A 47 1.82 -0.61 -6.46
C LEU A 47 2.71 -1.58 -7.22
N GLU A 48 2.18 -2.76 -7.59
CA GLU A 48 2.93 -3.68 -8.43
C GLU A 48 3.36 -3.03 -9.73
N GLU A 49 2.42 -2.34 -10.36
CA GLU A 49 2.70 -1.69 -11.62
C GLU A 49 3.67 -0.52 -11.47
N LYS A 50 3.47 0.24 -10.40
CA LYS A 50 4.29 1.43 -10.17
C LYS A 50 5.75 1.07 -9.90
N PHE A 51 5.97 0.02 -9.13
CA PHE A 51 7.33 -0.39 -8.75
C PHE A 51 7.87 -1.55 -9.59
N GLU A 52 7.08 -2.06 -10.52
CA GLU A 52 7.45 -3.18 -11.39
C GLU A 52 7.87 -4.39 -10.56
N ILE A 53 7.03 -4.75 -9.61
CA ILE A 53 7.24 -5.90 -8.74
C ILE A 53 6.01 -6.80 -8.80
N GLU A 54 6.15 -8.00 -8.25
CA GLU A 54 5.02 -8.91 -8.13
C GLU A 54 4.69 -9.12 -6.66
N VAL A 55 3.44 -8.89 -6.31
CA VAL A 55 2.94 -9.15 -4.96
C VAL A 55 2.10 -10.42 -5.02
N ASP A 56 2.37 -11.36 -4.12
CA ASP A 56 1.55 -12.57 -4.02
C ASP A 56 0.23 -12.20 -3.34
N LEU A 57 -0.80 -11.99 -4.14
CA LEU A 57 -2.09 -11.55 -3.62
C LEU A 57 -2.79 -12.63 -2.77
N ASP A 58 -2.30 -13.86 -2.84
CA ASP A 58 -2.83 -14.95 -2.02
C ASP A 58 -2.05 -15.15 -0.73
N ASP A 59 -1.03 -14.32 -0.49
CA ASP A 59 -0.19 -14.43 0.70
C ASP A 59 -1.06 -14.24 1.95
N PRO A 60 -1.07 -15.21 2.88
CA PRO A 60 -1.88 -15.08 4.08
C PRO A 60 -1.43 -13.96 5.02
N GLU A 61 -0.24 -13.40 4.78
CA GLU A 61 0.22 -12.27 5.58
C GLU A 61 -0.41 -10.95 5.15
N LEU A 62 -0.93 -10.87 3.93
CA LEU A 62 -1.49 -9.61 3.45
C LEU A 62 -2.66 -9.12 4.29
N PRO A 63 -3.63 -9.95 4.66
CA PRO A 63 -4.74 -9.47 5.49
C PRO A 63 -4.31 -9.02 6.88
N LYS A 64 -3.10 -9.36 7.30
CA LYS A 64 -2.58 -8.97 8.59
C LYS A 64 -1.92 -7.60 8.59
N LEU A 65 -1.71 -7.03 7.43
CA LEU A 65 -1.15 -5.70 7.33
C LEU A 65 -2.10 -4.69 7.93
N ASN A 66 -1.59 -3.77 8.71
CA ASN A 66 -2.42 -2.86 9.50
C ASN A 66 -2.28 -1.41 9.05
N THR A 67 -1.07 -0.96 8.73
CA THR A 67 -0.80 0.43 8.38
C THR A 67 -0.09 0.50 7.04
N LEU A 68 0.04 1.74 6.54
CA LEU A 68 0.81 1.96 5.31
C LEU A 68 2.28 1.61 5.51
N ASN A 69 2.80 1.75 6.74
CA ASN A 69 4.17 1.31 7.02
C ASN A 69 4.33 -0.18 6.74
N ASP A 70 3.31 -0.97 7.08
CA ASP A 70 3.36 -2.40 6.81
C ASP A 70 3.45 -2.67 5.33
N ILE A 71 2.68 -1.92 4.53
CA ILE A 71 2.75 -2.05 3.08
C ILE A 71 4.13 -1.63 2.58
N ASN A 72 4.66 -0.53 3.14
CA ASN A 72 5.98 -0.07 2.76
C ASN A 72 7.04 -1.15 2.98
N GLU A 73 6.95 -1.88 4.09
CA GLU A 73 7.90 -2.95 4.36
C GLU A 73 7.81 -4.06 3.33
N VAL A 74 6.59 -4.44 2.95
CA VAL A 74 6.41 -5.48 1.93
C VAL A 74 6.98 -5.02 0.59
N ILE A 75 6.66 -3.80 0.18
CA ILE A 75 7.12 -3.28 -1.10
C ILE A 75 8.64 -3.14 -1.11
N SER A 76 9.21 -2.63 -0.02
CA SER A 76 10.66 -2.48 0.07
C SER A 76 11.37 -3.82 -0.04
N LYS A 77 10.81 -4.84 0.60
CA LYS A 77 11.41 -6.17 0.56
C LYS A 77 11.36 -6.73 -0.87
N LEU A 78 10.25 -6.55 -1.55
CA LEU A 78 10.12 -7.06 -2.92
C LEU A 78 11.05 -6.33 -3.87
N ILE A 79 11.24 -5.03 -3.68
CA ILE A 79 12.18 -4.27 -4.49
C ILE A 79 13.60 -4.79 -4.27
N SER A 80 13.94 -5.12 -3.03
CA SER A 80 15.28 -5.65 -2.73
C SER A 80 15.54 -7.00 -3.38
N LEU A 81 14.49 -7.76 -3.65
CA LEU A 81 14.64 -9.09 -4.24
C LEU A 81 14.73 -9.07 -5.76
N LYS A 82 14.55 -7.92 -6.38
CA LYS A 82 14.63 -7.80 -7.83
C LYS A 82 16.01 -8.03 -8.38
#